data_6fae8c6b80f65dc44a62255f3eccf32e
#
_entry.id   6fae8c6b80f65dc44a62255f3eccf32e
#
_cell.length_a   1.000
_cell.length_b   1.000
_cell.length_c   1.000
_cell.angle_alpha   90.00
_cell.angle_beta   90.00
_cell.angle_gamma   90.00
#
_symmetry.space_group_name_H-M   'P 1'
#
loop_
_entity.id
_entity.type
_entity.pdbx_description
1 polymer ?
#
loop_
_entity_poly.entity_id
_entity_poly.type
_entity_poly.pdbx_seq_one_letter_code
_entity_poly.pdbx_strand_id
1 'polypeptide(L)'
;METYGAHPADITESISGCLGGNYYFKSQYVVFDNDIYYIVSAMYADPFGWHTEGIWLFYGGLAVVFLIIIATILTAFISCRRTFSQMEDAERKETVITALAHDVKSPLMAISGYAENLKQLNQTGECRHYIDVILENTSYMNELLCQLSEYIKLGKMEALQTESVSIEQIWEPLQERYQNLLDEKGLEVRMSGNCTVKGDPLMLSHMLENLFVNAIKYSLKGSVIRLVLKEDHLILSNPMEQSITTDPEELWKPFVKGDEARTGRSGSGIGLSIVQEIMQIFGYHGSLKTEDGEFEIMIYF
;
A
#
# COMPACT_ATOMS: atom_id res chain seq x y z
N MET A 1 23.40 -88.45 -37.82
CA MET A 1 22.43 -87.53 -37.24
C MET A 1 21.58 -87.00 -38.39
N GLU A 2 20.49 -87.63 -38.70
CA GLU A 2 19.61 -87.10 -39.75
C GLU A 2 18.63 -86.12 -39.11
N THR A 3 18.76 -84.86 -39.49
CA THR A 3 17.82 -83.85 -39.17
C THR A 3 16.57 -84.04 -40.05
N TYR A 4 15.60 -84.74 -39.58
CA TYR A 4 14.29 -84.74 -40.19
C TYR A 4 13.63 -83.41 -40.00
N GLY A 5 13.46 -82.68 -41.11
CA GLY A 5 12.76 -81.42 -41.17
C GLY A 5 11.29 -81.64 -40.87
N ALA A 6 10.89 -81.44 -39.64
CA ALA A 6 9.51 -81.23 -39.27
C ALA A 6 9.31 -79.77 -39.03
N HIS A 7 8.24 -79.25 -39.61
CA HIS A 7 7.85 -77.79 -39.42
C HIS A 7 7.64 -77.55 -37.93
N PRO A 8 8.38 -76.60 -37.36
CA PRO A 8 8.12 -76.20 -36.01
C PRO A 8 6.79 -75.43 -35.99
N ALA A 9 5.80 -75.97 -35.31
CA ALA A 9 4.67 -75.19 -34.90
C ALA A 9 5.18 -74.24 -33.83
N ASP A 10 5.59 -73.06 -34.25
CA ASP A 10 5.96 -71.97 -33.34
C ASP A 10 4.65 -71.51 -32.68
N ILE A 11 4.32 -72.04 -31.54
CA ILE A 11 3.26 -71.53 -30.69
C ILE A 11 3.89 -70.38 -29.89
N THR A 12 3.69 -69.14 -30.36
CA THR A 12 4.03 -67.96 -29.62
C THR A 12 2.79 -67.53 -28.85
N GLU A 13 2.65 -68.00 -27.62
CA GLU A 13 1.65 -67.39 -26.70
C GLU A 13 2.22 -66.28 -25.96
N SER A 14 1.64 -65.05 -26.11
CA SER A 14 1.95 -63.91 -25.33
C SER A 14 1.01 -63.81 -24.12
N ILE A 15 1.53 -63.93 -22.92
CA ILE A 15 0.76 -63.70 -21.69
C ILE A 15 1.15 -62.31 -21.17
N SER A 16 0.18 -61.38 -21.22
CA SER A 16 0.36 -60.04 -20.61
C SER A 16 0.29 -60.14 -19.09
N GLY A 17 1.38 -59.89 -18.40
CA GLY A 17 1.42 -59.78 -16.95
C GLY A 17 0.85 -58.45 -16.44
N CYS A 18 0.38 -58.40 -15.19
CA CYS A 18 -0.19 -57.21 -14.52
C CYS A 18 0.72 -55.99 -14.40
N LEU A 19 1.96 -56.03 -14.93
CA LEU A 19 2.96 -54.95 -14.88
C LEU A 19 3.51 -54.53 -16.26
N GLY A 20 2.79 -54.84 -17.33
CA GLY A 20 3.09 -54.30 -18.67
C GLY A 20 4.20 -54.99 -19.45
N GLY A 21 4.78 -56.08 -18.95
CA GLY A 21 5.75 -56.91 -19.69
C GLY A 21 5.10 -58.15 -20.28
N ASN A 22 5.56 -58.53 -21.43
CA ASN A 22 5.10 -59.75 -22.11
C ASN A 22 6.12 -60.87 -21.99
N TYR A 23 5.64 -62.07 -21.61
CA TYR A 23 6.43 -63.30 -21.67
C TYR A 23 6.21 -63.96 -23.02
N TYR A 24 7.29 -64.26 -23.71
CA TYR A 24 7.26 -64.99 -24.97
C TYR A 24 7.74 -66.42 -24.71
N PHE A 25 6.94 -67.42 -25.08
CA PHE A 25 7.29 -68.83 -24.98
C PHE A 25 7.54 -69.36 -26.37
N LYS A 26 8.70 -69.99 -26.55
CA LYS A 26 9.00 -70.76 -27.77
C LYS A 26 9.22 -72.17 -27.39
N SER A 27 8.37 -73.10 -27.96
CA SER A 27 8.56 -74.48 -27.83
C SER A 27 9.14 -75.13 -29.09
N GLN A 28 10.18 -75.89 -28.93
CA GLN A 28 10.77 -76.70 -30.01
C GLN A 28 10.80 -78.15 -29.56
N TYR A 29 10.45 -79.10 -30.47
CA TYR A 29 10.61 -80.49 -30.17
C TYR A 29 11.92 -81.03 -30.81
N VAL A 30 12.55 -81.97 -30.14
CA VAL A 30 13.72 -82.69 -30.61
C VAL A 30 13.40 -84.19 -30.47
N VAL A 31 13.63 -84.96 -31.52
CA VAL A 31 13.49 -86.42 -31.49
C VAL A 31 14.87 -87.05 -31.21
N PHE A 32 14.94 -87.76 -30.10
CA PHE A 32 16.14 -88.48 -29.72
C PHE A 32 15.76 -89.93 -29.34
N ASP A 33 16.43 -90.90 -29.94
CA ASP A 33 16.22 -92.31 -29.67
C ASP A 33 14.76 -92.80 -29.78
N ASN A 34 14.04 -92.26 -30.79
CA ASN A 34 12.63 -92.47 -31.08
C ASN A 34 11.59 -91.86 -30.08
N ASP A 35 12.09 -91.03 -29.11
CA ASP A 35 11.25 -90.28 -28.19
C ASP A 35 11.24 -88.77 -28.56
N ILE A 36 10.08 -88.09 -28.32
CA ILE A 36 9.90 -86.68 -28.62
C ILE A 36 10.08 -85.87 -27.34
N TYR A 37 11.08 -85.04 -27.36
CA TYR A 37 11.36 -84.09 -26.24
C TYR A 37 10.98 -82.68 -26.63
N TYR A 38 10.21 -82.01 -25.74
CA TYR A 38 9.87 -80.57 -25.93
C TYR A 38 10.80 -79.70 -25.11
N ILE A 39 11.44 -78.74 -25.78
CA ILE A 39 12.22 -77.74 -25.16
C ILE A 39 11.40 -76.45 -25.19
N VAL A 40 10.98 -75.98 -23.99
CA VAL A 40 10.26 -74.75 -23.84
C VAL A 40 11.25 -73.66 -23.36
N SER A 41 11.45 -72.62 -24.14
CA SER A 41 12.21 -71.45 -23.73
C SER A 41 11.24 -70.30 -23.46
N ALA A 42 11.39 -69.66 -22.32
CA ALA A 42 10.63 -68.44 -21.97
C ALA A 42 11.59 -67.23 -22.00
N MET A 43 11.16 -66.20 -22.65
CA MET A 43 11.88 -64.92 -22.66
C MET A 43 10.93 -63.84 -22.19
N TYR A 44 11.35 -63.09 -21.19
CA TYR A 44 10.66 -61.87 -20.74
C TYR A 44 11.18 -60.68 -21.57
N ALA A 45 10.29 -59.98 -22.21
CA ALA A 45 10.61 -58.73 -22.89
C ALA A 45 9.75 -57.63 -22.26
N ASP A 46 10.42 -56.66 -21.63
CA ASP A 46 9.83 -55.44 -21.25
C ASP A 46 10.11 -54.41 -22.36
N PRO A 47 9.12 -54.07 -23.22
CA PRO A 47 9.33 -53.23 -24.38
C PRO A 47 9.69 -51.78 -24.00
N PHE A 48 9.51 -51.39 -22.74
CA PHE A 48 9.80 -50.04 -22.28
C PHE A 48 10.98 -49.99 -21.32
N GLY A 49 11.52 -51.12 -20.82
CA GLY A 49 12.66 -51.14 -19.91
C GLY A 49 12.49 -50.34 -18.63
N TRP A 50 11.25 -50.04 -18.29
CA TRP A 50 10.92 -49.12 -17.18
C TRP A 50 10.83 -49.94 -15.90
N HIS A 51 11.97 -50.27 -15.35
CA HIS A 51 12.02 -50.68 -13.97
C HIS A 51 11.34 -49.59 -13.10
N THR A 52 10.69 -49.99 -12.04
CA THR A 52 9.98 -49.11 -11.08
C THR A 52 10.81 -47.89 -10.69
N GLU A 53 12.11 -48.00 -10.67
CA GLU A 53 13.06 -46.90 -10.42
C GLU A 53 13.01 -45.81 -11.49
N GLY A 54 12.89 -46.11 -12.77
CA GLY A 54 12.77 -45.17 -13.86
C GLY A 54 11.48 -44.32 -13.80
N ILE A 55 10.40 -44.97 -13.37
CA ILE A 55 9.10 -44.29 -13.17
C ILE A 55 9.21 -43.22 -12.06
N TRP A 56 9.83 -43.55 -10.94
CA TRP A 56 10.02 -42.61 -9.84
C TRP A 56 10.96 -41.44 -10.23
N LEU A 57 12.00 -41.69 -11.01
CA LEU A 57 12.87 -40.65 -11.55
C LEU A 57 12.14 -39.71 -12.52
N PHE A 58 11.26 -40.26 -13.37
CA PHE A 58 10.47 -39.44 -14.28
C PHE A 58 9.48 -38.51 -13.54
N TYR A 59 8.67 -39.08 -12.62
CA TYR A 59 7.74 -38.27 -11.83
C TYR A 59 8.46 -37.30 -10.87
N GLY A 60 9.59 -37.73 -10.31
CA GLY A 60 10.46 -36.85 -9.51
C GLY A 60 10.99 -35.65 -10.33
N GLY A 61 11.45 -35.89 -11.53
CA GLY A 61 11.86 -34.84 -12.46
C GLY A 61 10.73 -33.89 -12.84
N LEU A 62 9.54 -34.45 -13.11
CA LEU A 62 8.34 -33.64 -13.40
C LEU A 62 7.91 -32.76 -12.21
N ALA A 63 7.99 -33.30 -11.00
CA ALA A 63 7.70 -32.54 -9.77
C ALA A 63 8.69 -31.38 -9.56
N VAL A 64 9.99 -31.59 -9.82
CA VAL A 64 11.01 -30.55 -9.73
C VAL A 64 10.75 -29.44 -10.77
N VAL A 65 10.43 -29.79 -12.01
CA VAL A 65 10.08 -28.82 -13.05
C VAL A 65 8.85 -28.01 -12.64
N PHE A 66 7.83 -28.66 -12.09
CA PHE A 66 6.62 -28.01 -11.61
C PHE A 66 6.91 -27.03 -10.46
N LEU A 67 7.77 -27.39 -9.51
CA LEU A 67 8.21 -26.50 -8.43
C LEU A 67 9.00 -25.29 -8.96
N ILE A 68 9.86 -25.49 -9.96
CA ILE A 68 10.59 -24.39 -10.61
C ILE A 68 9.60 -23.42 -11.30
N ILE A 69 8.60 -23.94 -11.99
CA ILE A 69 7.56 -23.12 -12.63
C ILE A 69 6.79 -22.31 -11.57
N ILE A 70 6.38 -22.93 -10.47
CA ILE A 70 5.70 -22.20 -9.37
C ILE A 70 6.62 -21.12 -8.79
N ALA A 71 7.88 -21.44 -8.52
CA ALA A 71 8.84 -20.48 -7.97
C ALA A 71 9.07 -19.28 -8.92
N THR A 72 9.17 -19.53 -10.23
CA THR A 72 9.31 -18.47 -11.24
C THR A 72 8.05 -17.60 -11.36
N ILE A 73 6.87 -18.17 -11.30
CA ILE A 73 5.60 -17.42 -11.28
C ILE A 73 5.52 -16.56 -10.01
N LEU A 74 5.86 -17.14 -8.86
CA LEU A 74 5.82 -16.42 -7.57
C LEU A 74 6.82 -15.25 -7.55
N THR A 75 8.05 -15.46 -8.01
CA THR A 75 9.05 -14.39 -8.11
C THR A 75 8.65 -13.31 -9.11
N ALA A 76 8.08 -13.67 -10.24
CA ALA A 76 7.54 -12.73 -11.22
C ALA A 76 6.38 -11.91 -10.63
N PHE A 77 5.48 -12.56 -9.91
CA PHE A 77 4.35 -11.88 -9.24
C PHE A 77 4.83 -10.88 -8.16
N ILE A 78 5.79 -11.30 -7.31
CA ILE A 78 6.37 -10.42 -6.28
C ILE A 78 7.10 -9.24 -6.94
N SER A 79 7.87 -9.48 -8.01
CA SER A 79 8.58 -8.42 -8.74
C SER A 79 7.61 -7.45 -9.41
N CYS A 80 6.56 -7.94 -10.04
CA CYS A 80 5.52 -7.12 -10.66
C CYS A 80 4.83 -6.23 -9.60
N ARG A 81 4.49 -6.80 -8.46
CA ARG A 81 3.86 -6.05 -7.36
C ARG A 81 4.78 -4.95 -6.80
N ARG A 82 6.10 -5.23 -6.67
CA ARG A 82 7.09 -4.21 -6.27
C ARG A 82 7.23 -3.09 -7.30
N THR A 83 7.24 -3.44 -8.58
CA THR A 83 7.35 -2.43 -9.66
C THR A 83 6.11 -1.55 -9.73
N PHE A 84 4.91 -2.11 -9.56
CA PHE A 84 3.67 -1.33 -9.49
C PHE A 84 3.66 -0.37 -8.29
N SER A 85 4.05 -0.84 -7.10
CA SER A 85 4.18 0.03 -5.91
C SER A 85 5.18 1.17 -6.15
N GLN A 86 6.33 0.88 -6.78
CA GLN A 86 7.34 1.91 -7.08
C GLN A 86 6.86 2.92 -8.15
N MET A 87 6.05 2.50 -9.10
CA MET A 87 5.44 3.41 -10.09
C MET A 87 4.40 4.33 -9.44
N GLU A 88 3.52 3.80 -8.60
CA GLU A 88 2.56 4.62 -7.84
C GLU A 88 3.27 5.64 -6.95
N ASP A 89 4.33 5.24 -6.25
CA ASP A 89 5.14 6.14 -5.42
C ASP A 89 5.84 7.22 -6.26
N ALA A 90 6.29 6.89 -7.47
CA ALA A 90 6.91 7.85 -8.37
C ALA A 90 5.89 8.86 -8.92
N GLU A 91 4.71 8.42 -9.34
CA GLU A 91 3.62 9.29 -9.80
C GLU A 91 3.11 10.21 -8.68
N ARG A 92 2.96 9.68 -7.46
CA ARG A 92 2.62 10.49 -6.28
C ARG A 92 3.67 11.57 -6.02
N LYS A 93 4.96 11.22 -6.06
CA LYS A 93 6.07 12.19 -5.88
C LYS A 93 6.08 13.26 -6.96
N GLU A 94 5.84 12.92 -8.22
CA GLU A 94 5.78 13.87 -9.33
C GLU A 94 4.60 14.84 -9.19
N THR A 95 3.43 14.33 -8.80
CA THR A 95 2.24 15.15 -8.52
C THR A 95 2.50 16.13 -7.38
N VAL A 96 3.13 15.65 -6.29
CA VAL A 96 3.52 16.45 -5.14
C VAL A 96 4.50 17.56 -5.54
N ILE A 97 5.55 17.24 -6.29
CA ILE A 97 6.56 18.22 -6.74
C ILE A 97 5.93 19.27 -7.66
N THR A 98 5.06 18.87 -8.57
CA THR A 98 4.42 19.78 -9.53
C THR A 98 3.46 20.76 -8.85
N ALA A 99 2.62 20.26 -7.94
CA ALA A 99 1.71 21.09 -7.16
C ALA A 99 2.47 22.06 -6.26
N LEU A 100 3.56 21.59 -5.66
CA LEU A 100 4.43 22.38 -4.80
C LEU A 100 5.14 23.49 -5.57
N ALA A 101 5.65 23.19 -6.76
CA ALA A 101 6.28 24.21 -7.61
C ALA A 101 5.29 25.33 -7.94
N HIS A 102 4.02 25.04 -8.14
CA HIS A 102 2.97 26.02 -8.36
C HIS A 102 2.69 26.85 -7.09
N ASP A 103 2.52 26.19 -5.94
CA ASP A 103 2.14 26.83 -4.67
C ASP A 103 3.30 27.65 -4.03
N VAL A 104 4.56 27.29 -4.33
CA VAL A 104 5.74 28.10 -3.97
C VAL A 104 5.95 29.28 -4.93
N LYS A 105 5.64 29.11 -6.23
CA LYS A 105 5.81 30.17 -7.23
C LYS A 105 4.94 31.39 -6.93
N SER A 106 3.70 31.19 -6.48
CA SER A 106 2.76 32.29 -6.20
C SER A 106 3.26 33.22 -5.09
N PRO A 107 3.59 32.79 -3.86
CA PRO A 107 4.15 33.65 -2.81
C PRO A 107 5.51 34.25 -3.18
N LEU A 108 6.35 33.49 -3.94
CA LEU A 108 7.63 34.01 -4.40
C LEU A 108 7.46 35.21 -5.34
N MET A 109 6.49 35.13 -6.27
CA MET A 109 6.17 36.27 -7.15
C MET A 109 5.62 37.45 -6.36
N ALA A 110 4.81 37.24 -5.32
CA ALA A 110 4.31 38.30 -4.45
C ALA A 110 5.47 38.95 -3.68
N ILE A 111 6.36 38.18 -3.05
CA ILE A 111 7.54 38.66 -2.37
C ILE A 111 8.39 39.52 -3.31
N SER A 112 8.68 39.02 -4.52
CA SER A 112 9.49 39.71 -5.51
C SER A 112 8.83 41.05 -5.95
N GLY A 113 7.51 41.03 -6.22
CA GLY A 113 6.77 42.21 -6.62
C GLY A 113 6.73 43.31 -5.52
N TYR A 114 6.47 42.91 -4.27
CA TYR A 114 6.46 43.84 -3.15
C TYR A 114 7.88 44.37 -2.81
N ALA A 115 8.91 43.54 -2.91
CA ALA A 115 10.29 43.94 -2.74
C ALA A 115 10.74 44.96 -3.82
N GLU A 116 10.25 44.78 -5.06
CA GLU A 116 10.53 45.71 -6.17
C GLU A 116 9.81 47.03 -5.98
N ASN A 117 8.56 47.02 -5.50
CA ASN A 117 7.85 48.26 -5.11
C ASN A 117 8.53 48.98 -3.96
N LEU A 118 9.04 48.26 -2.94
CA LEU A 118 9.82 48.87 -1.85
C LEU A 118 11.07 49.60 -2.34
N LYS A 119 11.72 49.11 -3.41
CA LYS A 119 12.87 49.83 -4.01
C LYS A 119 12.51 51.16 -4.63
N GLN A 120 11.26 51.32 -5.08
CA GLN A 120 10.81 52.53 -5.77
C GLN A 120 10.24 53.61 -4.83
N LEU A 121 9.91 53.22 -3.59
CA LEU A 121 9.27 54.11 -2.61
C LEU A 121 10.29 54.81 -1.71
N ASN A 122 10.27 56.13 -1.73
CA ASN A 122 10.94 56.94 -0.72
C ASN A 122 10.02 57.09 0.51
N GLN A 123 10.29 56.27 1.54
CA GLN A 123 9.84 56.42 2.95
C GLN A 123 8.41 56.96 3.20
N THR A 124 7.38 56.14 2.94
CA THR A 124 6.01 56.43 3.36
C THR A 124 5.39 55.20 4.04
N GLY A 125 4.25 55.39 4.72
CA GLY A 125 3.56 54.33 5.46
C GLY A 125 3.22 53.07 4.64
N GLU A 126 3.25 53.15 3.32
CA GLU A 126 3.08 52.03 2.39
C GLU A 126 4.20 50.97 2.48
N CYS A 127 5.43 51.39 2.87
CA CYS A 127 6.54 50.45 3.09
C CYS A 127 6.22 49.38 4.12
N ARG A 128 5.48 49.73 5.18
CA ARG A 128 5.10 48.80 6.23
C ARG A 128 4.17 47.74 5.71
N HIS A 129 3.16 48.09 4.92
CA HIS A 129 2.25 47.13 4.30
C HIS A 129 2.98 46.14 3.40
N TYR A 130 3.94 46.60 2.58
CA TYR A 130 4.71 45.69 1.71
C TYR A 130 5.61 44.74 2.50
N ILE A 131 6.21 45.23 3.60
CA ILE A 131 6.99 44.39 4.51
C ILE A 131 6.10 43.30 5.15
N ASP A 132 4.92 43.69 5.65
CA ASP A 132 3.97 42.72 6.27
C ASP A 132 3.55 41.64 5.27
N VAL A 133 3.26 42.00 4.03
CA VAL A 133 2.91 41.00 2.97
C VAL A 133 4.09 40.10 2.63
N ILE A 134 5.31 40.61 2.59
CA ILE A 134 6.53 39.81 2.37
C ILE A 134 6.72 38.84 3.51
N LEU A 135 6.59 39.25 4.75
CA LEU A 135 6.74 38.42 5.93
C LEU A 135 5.67 37.31 5.96
N GLU A 136 4.42 37.63 5.67
CA GLU A 136 3.31 36.70 5.61
C GLU A 136 3.56 35.61 4.55
N ASN A 137 3.95 36.00 3.33
CA ASN A 137 4.25 35.02 2.27
C ASN A 137 5.47 34.18 2.60
N THR A 138 6.50 34.74 3.25
CA THR A 138 7.69 33.99 3.68
C THR A 138 7.32 32.98 4.75
N SER A 139 6.46 33.34 5.72
CA SER A 139 5.95 32.43 6.74
C SER A 139 5.14 31.27 6.13
N TYR A 140 4.26 31.59 5.20
CA TYR A 140 3.49 30.58 4.46
C TYR A 140 4.38 29.59 3.69
N MET A 141 5.42 30.09 3.00
CA MET A 141 6.38 29.22 2.31
C MET A 141 7.12 28.30 3.27
N ASN A 142 7.52 28.83 4.43
CA ASN A 142 8.20 28.01 5.45
C ASN A 142 7.28 26.92 6.00
N GLU A 143 6.00 27.21 6.24
CA GLU A 143 5.00 26.22 6.63
C GLU A 143 4.86 25.10 5.57
N LEU A 144 4.73 25.47 4.28
CA LEU A 144 4.69 24.51 3.16
C LEU A 144 5.91 23.59 3.13
N LEU A 145 7.12 24.18 3.28
CA LEU A 145 8.37 23.40 3.26
C LEU A 145 8.48 22.46 4.46
N CYS A 146 8.03 22.86 5.64
CA CYS A 146 8.00 22.00 6.82
C CYS A 146 7.06 20.82 6.62
N GLN A 147 5.82 21.07 6.18
CA GLN A 147 4.83 20.02 5.94
C GLN A 147 5.26 19.06 4.83
N LEU A 148 5.90 19.56 3.77
CA LEU A 148 6.47 18.71 2.73
C LEU A 148 7.58 17.81 3.27
N SER A 149 8.50 18.41 4.07
CA SER A 149 9.59 17.63 4.68
C SER A 149 9.06 16.49 5.54
N GLU A 150 7.97 16.76 6.27
CA GLU A 150 7.28 15.78 7.10
C GLU A 150 6.64 14.68 6.24
N TYR A 151 5.88 15.05 5.22
CA TYR A 151 5.27 14.11 4.27
C TYR A 151 6.31 13.19 3.60
N ILE A 152 7.46 13.73 3.17
CA ILE A 152 8.54 12.94 2.56
C ILE A 152 9.19 11.98 3.57
N LYS A 153 9.33 12.40 4.84
CA LYS A 153 9.90 11.55 5.89
C LYS A 153 8.99 10.36 6.21
N LEU A 154 7.68 10.57 6.30
CA LEU A 154 6.70 9.51 6.54
C LEU A 154 6.82 8.37 5.52
N GLY A 155 6.96 8.68 4.24
CA GLY A 155 7.11 7.68 3.18
C GLY A 155 8.43 6.87 3.23
N LYS A 156 9.35 7.16 4.15
CA LYS A 156 10.66 6.50 4.30
C LYS A 156 10.85 5.75 5.62
N MET A 157 9.87 5.76 6.51
CA MET A 157 10.00 5.17 7.84
C MET A 157 9.79 3.64 7.78
N GLU A 158 10.89 2.88 7.88
CA GLU A 158 10.89 1.41 7.84
C GLU A 158 10.77 0.74 9.22
N ALA A 159 11.03 1.47 10.32
CA ALA A 159 11.04 0.90 11.66
C ALA A 159 10.24 1.79 12.63
N LEU A 160 9.03 1.34 12.95
CA LEU A 160 8.13 1.96 13.90
C LEU A 160 8.18 1.23 15.23
N GLN A 161 8.28 1.97 16.33
CA GLN A 161 8.04 1.42 17.66
C GLN A 161 6.54 1.44 17.94
N THR A 162 5.86 0.35 17.59
CA THR A 162 4.43 0.22 17.82
C THR A 162 4.17 -0.18 19.27
N GLU A 163 3.48 0.67 20.01
CA GLU A 163 3.02 0.41 21.37
C GLU A 163 1.52 0.73 21.54
N SER A 164 0.97 0.41 22.69
CA SER A 164 -0.42 0.77 23.04
C SER A 164 -0.44 2.21 23.54
N VAL A 165 -1.09 3.10 22.81
CA VAL A 165 -1.09 4.55 23.05
C VAL A 165 -2.52 5.02 23.34
N SER A 166 -2.72 5.75 24.45
CA SER A 166 -3.97 6.44 24.75
C SER A 166 -4.08 7.72 23.92
N ILE A 167 -5.16 7.87 23.18
CA ILE A 167 -5.43 9.06 22.37
C ILE A 167 -5.62 10.30 23.24
N GLU A 168 -6.23 10.16 24.42
CA GLU A 168 -6.43 11.28 25.38
C GLU A 168 -5.06 11.87 25.82
N GLN A 169 -4.08 11.00 26.10
CA GLN A 169 -2.76 11.45 26.56
C GLN A 169 -2.02 12.26 25.49
N ILE A 170 -2.33 12.06 24.21
CA ILE A 170 -1.79 12.89 23.13
C ILE A 170 -2.63 14.15 22.96
N TRP A 171 -3.97 14.05 23.09
CA TRP A 171 -4.88 15.15 22.79
C TRP A 171 -4.80 16.29 23.82
N GLU A 172 -4.70 15.98 25.10
CA GLU A 172 -4.66 17.00 26.15
C GLU A 172 -3.50 17.99 25.96
N PRO A 173 -2.23 17.58 25.75
CA PRO A 173 -1.14 18.51 25.46
C PRO A 173 -1.31 19.30 24.16
N LEU A 174 -1.96 18.70 23.13
CA LEU A 174 -2.26 19.43 21.90
C LEU A 174 -3.28 20.53 22.15
N GLN A 175 -4.35 20.25 22.88
CA GLN A 175 -5.35 21.25 23.22
C GLN A 175 -4.73 22.43 23.98
N GLU A 176 -3.86 22.17 24.98
CA GLU A 176 -3.13 23.24 25.71
C GLU A 176 -2.24 24.07 24.78
N ARG A 177 -1.52 23.42 23.87
CA ARG A 177 -0.64 24.10 22.89
C ARG A 177 -1.39 25.08 22.01
N TYR A 178 -2.59 24.75 21.58
CA TYR A 178 -3.41 25.53 20.67
C TYR A 178 -4.46 26.42 21.37
N GLN A 179 -4.46 26.50 22.72
CA GLN A 179 -5.45 27.24 23.50
C GLN A 179 -5.58 28.70 23.05
N ASN A 180 -4.47 29.40 22.76
CA ASN A 180 -4.50 30.78 22.29
C ASN A 180 -5.28 30.95 20.98
N LEU A 181 -5.16 30.01 20.05
CA LEU A 181 -5.90 30.03 18.79
C LEU A 181 -7.37 29.71 18.97
N LEU A 182 -7.68 28.82 19.91
CA LEU A 182 -9.07 28.51 20.30
C LEU A 182 -9.74 29.76 20.89
N ASP A 183 -9.07 30.45 21.81
CA ASP A 183 -9.57 31.67 22.46
C ASP A 183 -9.75 32.83 21.46
N GLU A 184 -8.82 33.00 20.52
CA GLU A 184 -8.91 34.03 19.47
C GLU A 184 -10.14 33.84 18.58
N LYS A 185 -10.49 32.58 18.28
CA LYS A 185 -11.68 32.24 17.49
C LYS A 185 -12.94 32.04 18.33
N GLY A 186 -12.82 32.00 19.65
CA GLY A 186 -13.91 31.70 20.58
C GLY A 186 -14.41 30.24 20.45
N LEU A 187 -13.52 29.33 20.09
CA LEU A 187 -13.86 27.92 19.89
C LEU A 187 -13.86 27.16 21.22
N GLU A 188 -14.84 26.29 21.42
CA GLU A 188 -14.89 25.34 22.52
C GLU A 188 -14.51 23.95 22.01
N VAL A 189 -13.73 23.19 22.79
CA VAL A 189 -13.41 21.80 22.47
C VAL A 189 -14.12 20.88 23.45
N ARG A 190 -14.87 19.90 22.95
CA ARG A 190 -15.54 18.86 23.74
C ARG A 190 -15.04 17.49 23.35
N MET A 191 -14.33 16.87 24.28
CA MET A 191 -13.90 15.47 24.15
C MET A 191 -14.81 14.56 24.97
N SER A 192 -15.12 13.39 24.44
CA SER A 192 -15.89 12.34 25.13
C SER A 192 -15.39 10.94 24.75
N GLY A 193 -15.44 10.03 25.72
CA GLY A 193 -14.97 8.66 25.59
C GLY A 193 -13.47 8.52 25.81
N ASN A 194 -12.94 7.32 25.56
CA ASN A 194 -11.53 6.98 25.64
C ASN A 194 -11.18 5.97 24.53
N CYS A 195 -9.94 5.97 24.09
CA CYS A 195 -9.46 5.08 23.05
C CYS A 195 -7.97 4.77 23.22
N THR A 196 -7.62 3.49 23.13
CA THR A 196 -6.23 3.03 23.13
C THR A 196 -5.97 2.28 21.84
N VAL A 197 -4.96 2.73 21.09
CA VAL A 197 -4.65 2.23 19.76
C VAL A 197 -3.21 1.72 19.70
N LYS A 198 -2.91 0.83 18.76
CA LYS A 198 -1.55 0.35 18.51
C LYS A 198 -0.88 1.24 17.46
N GLY A 199 0.14 1.99 17.86
CA GLY A 199 0.85 2.86 16.94
C GLY A 199 2.11 3.44 17.53
N ASP A 200 2.81 4.25 16.76
CA ASP A 200 3.93 5.05 17.22
C ASP A 200 3.39 6.36 17.80
N PRO A 201 3.73 6.73 19.07
CA PRO A 201 3.18 7.92 19.73
C PRO A 201 3.44 9.22 18.98
N LEU A 202 4.61 9.36 18.35
CA LEU A 202 4.98 10.55 17.60
C LEU A 202 4.13 10.67 16.34
N MET A 203 3.96 9.58 15.58
CA MET A 203 3.13 9.58 14.38
C MET A 203 1.66 9.82 14.70
N LEU A 204 1.14 9.20 15.76
CA LEU A 204 -0.23 9.44 16.23
C LEU A 204 -0.42 10.90 16.67
N SER A 205 0.59 11.50 17.33
CA SER A 205 0.57 12.92 17.67
C SER A 205 0.52 13.81 16.42
N HIS A 206 1.32 13.53 15.40
CA HIS A 206 1.27 14.25 14.11
C HIS A 206 -0.07 14.10 13.41
N MET A 207 -0.65 12.92 13.42
CA MET A 207 -1.99 12.67 12.87
C MET A 207 -3.05 13.52 13.56
N LEU A 208 -3.10 13.47 14.89
CA LEU A 208 -4.07 14.23 15.67
C LEU A 208 -3.86 15.74 15.57
N GLU A 209 -2.61 16.19 15.53
CA GLU A 209 -2.25 17.62 15.37
C GLU A 209 -2.75 18.14 14.01
N ASN A 210 -2.53 17.41 12.91
CA ASN A 210 -3.04 17.79 11.59
C ASN A 210 -4.57 17.85 11.54
N LEU A 211 -5.26 16.90 12.16
CA LEU A 211 -6.72 16.91 12.28
C LEU A 211 -7.21 18.11 13.10
N PHE A 212 -6.58 18.37 14.25
CA PHE A 212 -6.99 19.44 15.15
C PHE A 212 -6.73 20.83 14.58
N VAL A 213 -5.57 21.04 13.98
CA VAL A 213 -5.25 22.32 13.30
C VAL A 213 -6.23 22.59 12.16
N ASN A 214 -6.60 21.56 11.39
CA ASN A 214 -7.63 21.69 10.37
C ASN A 214 -8.99 22.08 10.99
N ALA A 215 -9.41 21.40 12.07
CA ALA A 215 -10.66 21.72 12.76
C ALA A 215 -10.64 23.18 13.27
N ILE A 216 -9.58 23.64 13.93
CA ILE A 216 -9.47 25.04 14.40
C ILE A 216 -9.54 26.01 13.23
N LYS A 217 -8.86 25.70 12.12
CA LYS A 217 -8.73 26.58 10.97
C LYS A 217 -10.05 26.83 10.26
N TYR A 218 -10.82 25.78 10.05
CA TYR A 218 -12.03 25.79 9.23
C TYR A 218 -13.33 25.87 10.02
N SER A 219 -13.27 25.86 11.37
CA SER A 219 -14.44 26.01 12.21
C SER A 219 -15.04 27.41 12.12
N LEU A 220 -16.37 27.44 12.14
CA LEU A 220 -17.16 28.66 12.37
C LEU A 220 -16.77 29.30 13.71
N LYS A 221 -16.53 30.61 13.74
CA LYS A 221 -16.21 31.35 14.99
C LYS A 221 -17.28 31.15 16.05
N GLY A 222 -16.85 30.90 17.28
CA GLY A 222 -17.76 30.68 18.42
C GLY A 222 -18.42 29.30 18.44
N SER A 223 -17.98 28.38 17.60
CA SER A 223 -18.53 27.03 17.51
C SER A 223 -17.82 26.03 18.42
N VAL A 224 -18.28 24.77 18.36
CA VAL A 224 -17.73 23.66 19.17
C VAL A 224 -17.07 22.62 18.27
N ILE A 225 -15.80 22.34 18.53
CA ILE A 225 -15.10 21.17 17.96
C ILE A 225 -15.38 19.98 18.86
N ARG A 226 -15.86 18.86 18.29
CA ARG A 226 -16.19 17.64 19.03
C ARG A 226 -15.23 16.52 18.67
N LEU A 227 -14.64 15.89 19.69
CA LEU A 227 -13.87 14.67 19.57
C LEU A 227 -14.56 13.56 20.34
N VAL A 228 -15.02 12.54 19.64
CA VAL A 228 -15.64 11.36 20.23
C VAL A 228 -14.70 10.17 20.05
N LEU A 229 -14.29 9.57 21.16
CA LEU A 229 -13.41 8.42 21.20
C LEU A 229 -14.21 7.16 21.53
N LYS A 230 -14.06 6.11 20.72
CA LYS A 230 -14.61 4.77 20.94
C LYS A 230 -13.52 3.73 20.83
N GLU A 231 -13.80 2.49 21.27
CA GLU A 231 -12.78 1.42 21.31
C GLU A 231 -12.12 1.15 19.95
N ASP A 232 -12.86 1.29 18.85
CA ASP A 232 -12.47 0.94 17.49
C ASP A 232 -12.34 2.13 16.54
N HIS A 233 -12.74 3.33 16.95
CA HIS A 233 -12.66 4.52 16.10
C HIS A 233 -12.70 5.83 16.87
N LEU A 234 -12.22 6.89 16.23
CA LEU A 234 -12.41 8.28 16.65
C LEU A 234 -13.26 9.03 15.63
N ILE A 235 -14.01 10.02 16.12
CA ILE A 235 -14.75 10.97 15.30
C ILE A 235 -14.34 12.38 15.72
N LEU A 236 -13.82 13.17 14.78
CA LEU A 236 -13.61 14.60 14.97
C LEU A 236 -14.57 15.35 14.07
N SER A 237 -15.40 16.22 14.65
CA SER A 237 -16.34 17.02 13.89
C SER A 237 -16.33 18.49 14.31
N ASN A 238 -16.60 19.37 13.35
CA ASN A 238 -16.69 20.80 13.56
C ASN A 238 -17.63 21.46 12.56
N PRO A 239 -18.44 22.46 12.97
CA PRO A 239 -19.20 23.30 12.05
C PRO A 239 -18.29 24.13 11.17
N MET A 240 -18.54 24.13 9.86
CA MET A 240 -17.77 24.89 8.89
C MET A 240 -18.30 26.30 8.69
N GLU A 241 -17.41 27.24 8.47
CA GLU A 241 -17.79 28.61 8.05
C GLU A 241 -18.31 28.62 6.60
N GLN A 242 -17.86 27.69 5.78
CA GLN A 242 -18.14 27.63 4.36
C GLN A 242 -18.36 26.18 3.92
N SER A 243 -19.29 25.97 2.99
CA SER A 243 -19.54 24.63 2.44
C SER A 243 -18.42 24.21 1.50
N ILE A 244 -18.05 22.93 1.56
CA ILE A 244 -17.09 22.30 0.66
C ILE A 244 -17.89 21.62 -0.46
N THR A 245 -17.59 21.98 -1.72
CA THR A 245 -18.20 21.34 -2.91
C THR A 245 -17.30 20.29 -3.53
N THR A 246 -16.01 20.26 -3.11
CA THR A 246 -15.05 19.22 -3.49
C THR A 246 -15.50 17.87 -2.93
N ASP A 247 -15.34 16.80 -3.74
CA ASP A 247 -15.61 15.43 -3.29
C ASP A 247 -14.79 15.12 -2.02
N PRO A 248 -15.41 14.65 -0.94
CA PRO A 248 -14.70 14.28 0.28
C PRO A 248 -13.50 13.35 0.06
N GLU A 249 -13.60 12.40 -0.88
CA GLU A 249 -12.51 11.49 -1.21
C GLU A 249 -11.29 12.19 -1.85
N GLU A 250 -11.52 13.29 -2.57
CA GLU A 250 -10.46 14.10 -3.16
C GLU A 250 -9.65 14.87 -2.10
N LEU A 251 -10.25 15.21 -0.95
CA LEU A 251 -9.60 15.97 0.12
C LEU A 251 -8.44 15.21 0.80
N TRP A 252 -8.37 13.90 0.64
CA TRP A 252 -7.23 13.10 1.09
C TRP A 252 -5.99 13.27 0.21
N LYS A 253 -6.17 13.72 -1.04
CA LYS A 253 -5.04 13.90 -1.97
C LYS A 253 -4.20 15.12 -1.58
N PRO A 254 -2.87 15.04 -1.72
CA PRO A 254 -1.98 16.17 -1.46
C PRO A 254 -2.37 17.39 -2.31
N PHE A 255 -2.31 18.60 -1.71
CA PHE A 255 -2.59 19.90 -2.34
C PHE A 255 -4.04 20.11 -2.80
N VAL A 256 -4.95 19.20 -2.53
CA VAL A 256 -6.37 19.42 -2.75
C VAL A 256 -6.92 20.28 -1.61
N LYS A 257 -7.67 21.31 -1.97
CA LYS A 257 -8.31 22.26 -1.05
C LYS A 257 -9.79 22.32 -1.40
N GLY A 258 -10.65 22.56 -0.39
CA GLY A 258 -12.05 22.91 -0.64
C GLY A 258 -12.13 24.21 -1.48
N ASP A 259 -13.20 24.37 -2.27
CA ASP A 259 -13.29 25.37 -3.35
C ASP A 259 -13.00 26.83 -2.94
N GLU A 260 -13.37 27.23 -1.76
CA GLU A 260 -13.13 28.61 -1.29
C GLU A 260 -11.74 28.82 -0.66
N ALA A 261 -11.09 27.73 -0.20
CA ALA A 261 -9.69 27.80 0.22
C ALA A 261 -8.74 28.05 -0.98
N ARG A 262 -9.22 27.93 -2.23
CA ARG A 262 -8.43 28.26 -3.44
C ARG A 262 -8.21 29.75 -3.63
N THR A 263 -9.12 30.62 -3.16
CA THR A 263 -9.05 32.08 -3.31
C THR A 263 -8.37 32.77 -2.14
N GLY A 264 -8.27 32.11 -0.98
CA GLY A 264 -7.59 32.60 0.22
C GLY A 264 -6.26 31.86 0.46
N ARG A 265 -5.29 32.51 1.12
CA ARG A 265 -3.99 31.94 1.50
C ARG A 265 -4.07 30.87 2.61
N SER A 266 -5.25 30.30 2.84
CA SER A 266 -5.54 29.40 3.95
C SER A 266 -5.26 27.95 3.58
N GLY A 267 -4.14 27.39 4.05
CA GLY A 267 -3.81 25.95 4.02
C GLY A 267 -3.00 25.47 2.82
N SER A 268 -2.13 24.52 3.10
CA SER A 268 -1.28 23.84 2.09
C SER A 268 -2.02 22.79 1.30
N GLY A 269 -3.09 22.20 1.87
CA GLY A 269 -3.72 20.99 1.35
C GLY A 269 -2.90 19.70 1.58
N ILE A 270 -1.88 19.76 2.47
CA ILE A 270 -1.03 18.60 2.80
C ILE A 270 -1.49 17.90 4.08
N GLY A 271 -2.14 18.60 5.01
CA GLY A 271 -2.45 18.05 6.33
C GLY A 271 -3.25 16.74 6.30
N LEU A 272 -4.31 16.66 5.49
CA LEU A 272 -5.11 15.44 5.36
C LEU A 272 -4.36 14.30 4.65
N SER A 273 -3.46 14.61 3.71
CA SER A 273 -2.64 13.57 3.09
C SER A 273 -1.58 13.01 4.06
N ILE A 274 -1.06 13.80 5.01
CA ILE A 274 -0.24 13.30 6.12
C ILE A 274 -1.06 12.33 6.98
N VAL A 275 -2.28 12.68 7.33
CA VAL A 275 -3.19 11.78 8.07
C VAL A 275 -3.41 10.48 7.32
N GLN A 276 -3.65 10.53 6.01
CA GLN A 276 -3.84 9.36 5.16
C GLN A 276 -2.60 8.45 5.12
N GLU A 277 -1.40 9.03 4.97
CA GLU A 277 -0.15 8.25 4.99
C GLU A 277 0.04 7.53 6.34
N ILE A 278 -0.22 8.22 7.46
CA ILE A 278 -0.11 7.61 8.79
C ILE A 278 -1.15 6.48 8.96
N MET A 279 -2.39 6.69 8.52
CA MET A 279 -3.40 5.64 8.52
C MET A 279 -2.97 4.42 7.70
N GLN A 280 -2.40 4.61 6.52
CA GLN A 280 -1.91 3.51 5.69
C GLN A 280 -0.77 2.72 6.36
N ILE A 281 0.15 3.40 7.03
CA ILE A 281 1.26 2.78 7.75
C ILE A 281 0.76 1.82 8.85
N PHE A 282 -0.28 2.21 9.59
CA PHE A 282 -0.84 1.40 10.68
C PHE A 282 -2.00 0.49 10.26
N GLY A 283 -2.43 0.55 9.00
CA GLY A 283 -3.58 -0.21 8.51
C GLY A 283 -4.93 0.33 8.96
N TYR A 284 -5.00 1.60 9.37
CA TYR A 284 -6.22 2.29 9.74
C TYR A 284 -7.02 2.70 8.50
N HIS A 285 -8.31 2.93 8.69
CA HIS A 285 -9.21 3.38 7.63
C HIS A 285 -9.90 4.67 8.04
N GLY A 286 -9.98 5.63 7.14
CA GLY A 286 -10.64 6.91 7.38
C GLY A 286 -11.80 7.13 6.43
N SER A 287 -12.82 7.85 6.91
CA SER A 287 -13.89 8.40 6.09
C SER A 287 -14.12 9.86 6.44
N LEU A 288 -14.55 10.64 5.47
CA LEU A 288 -14.79 12.07 5.59
C LEU A 288 -16.18 12.39 5.08
N LYS A 289 -16.91 13.24 5.82
CA LYS A 289 -18.21 13.75 5.42
C LYS A 289 -18.25 15.26 5.54
N THR A 290 -18.99 15.88 4.62
CA THR A 290 -19.17 17.33 4.54
C THR A 290 -20.64 17.62 4.25
N GLU A 291 -21.50 17.37 5.25
CA GLU A 291 -22.95 17.52 5.12
C GLU A 291 -23.48 18.53 6.13
N ASP A 292 -24.56 19.22 5.81
CA ASP A 292 -25.29 20.15 6.69
C ASP A 292 -24.43 21.26 7.33
N GLY A 293 -23.32 21.67 6.67
CA GLY A 293 -22.40 22.65 7.21
C GLY A 293 -21.49 22.12 8.32
N GLU A 294 -21.41 20.82 8.49
CA GLU A 294 -20.50 20.14 9.41
C GLU A 294 -19.42 19.37 8.63
N PHE A 295 -18.18 19.41 9.13
CA PHE A 295 -17.07 18.61 8.67
C PHE A 295 -16.83 17.51 9.69
N GLU A 296 -16.86 16.27 9.25
CA GLU A 296 -16.69 15.11 10.10
C GLU A 296 -15.62 14.18 9.50
N ILE A 297 -14.62 13.86 10.30
CA ILE A 297 -13.63 12.81 10.00
C ILE A 297 -13.82 11.67 11.00
N MET A 298 -13.91 10.44 10.47
CA MET A 298 -13.94 9.23 11.25
C MET A 298 -12.73 8.37 10.89
N ILE A 299 -11.97 7.93 11.90
CA ILE A 299 -10.81 7.03 11.73
C ILE A 299 -11.06 5.75 12.51
N TYR A 300 -11.04 4.62 11.82
CA TYR A 300 -11.12 3.27 12.35
C TYR A 300 -9.70 2.70 12.55
N PHE A 301 -9.45 2.13 13.72
CA PHE A 301 -8.15 1.59 14.15
C PHE A 301 -8.01 0.08 13.95
#